data_8665efa468d8d1f83a70db3014ddcea5
#
_entry.id   8665efa468d8d1f83a70db3014ddcea5
#
_cell.length_a   1.000
_cell.length_b   1.000
_cell.length_c   1.000
_cell.angle_alpha   90.00
_cell.angle_beta   90.00
_cell.angle_gamma   90.00
#
_symmetry.space_group_name_H-M   'P 1'
#
loop_
_entity.id
_entity.type
_entity.pdbx_description
1 polymer ?
#
loop_
_entity_poly.entity_id
_entity_poly.type
_entity_poly.pdbx_seq_one_letter_code
_entity_poly.pdbx_strand_id
1 'polypeptide(L)'
;PYIQTMHGNINYAMELDQNTVFVSKNHAARFGSESYVHNGIDPMDYGTPILNTDAVKNYFHFLGDAAWRIKNVKGAIQIAKMAQQKLRVVGGVRFNFNQGIRLSFDTHVRFDGMQGGKEKNEIIKYSKGLIFPVRWHEPFGLALIESLYFGCPVFGTPYGSLPEIVVPE
;
A
#
# COMPACT_ATOMS: atom_id res chain seq x y z
N PRO A 1 2.53 -33.59 -2.00
CA PRO A 1 2.11 -32.42 -2.76
C PRO A 1 2.29 -31.14 -1.92
N TYR A 2 2.75 -30.06 -2.52
CA TYR A 2 2.90 -28.74 -1.90
C TYR A 2 2.53 -27.65 -2.91
N ILE A 3 2.23 -26.46 -2.41
CA ILE A 3 2.04 -25.24 -3.19
C ILE A 3 2.99 -24.20 -2.62
N GLN A 4 3.67 -23.47 -3.49
CA GLN A 4 4.52 -22.34 -3.14
C GLN A 4 3.84 -21.05 -3.56
N THR A 5 3.59 -20.14 -2.61
CA THR A 5 3.03 -18.83 -2.92
C THR A 5 4.15 -17.80 -3.07
N MET A 6 4.18 -17.10 -4.20
CA MET A 6 5.12 -16.02 -4.45
C MET A 6 4.48 -14.67 -4.11
N HIS A 7 5.03 -13.98 -3.10
CA HIS A 7 4.53 -12.69 -2.61
C HIS A 7 5.30 -11.47 -3.13
N GLY A 8 6.45 -11.67 -3.77
CA GLY A 8 7.32 -10.58 -4.23
C GLY A 8 7.74 -10.71 -5.68
N ASN A 9 8.23 -9.61 -6.25
CA ASN A 9 8.91 -9.65 -7.54
C ASN A 9 10.34 -10.14 -7.36
N ILE A 10 10.81 -10.97 -8.28
CA ILE A 10 12.22 -11.35 -8.43
C ILE A 10 12.84 -10.58 -9.58
N ASN A 11 14.10 -10.15 -9.41
CA ASN A 11 14.81 -9.31 -10.38
C ASN A 11 15.87 -10.09 -11.18
N TYR A 12 15.88 -11.41 -11.07
CA TYR A 12 16.80 -12.31 -11.77
C TYR A 12 16.06 -13.47 -12.39
N ALA A 13 16.65 -14.05 -13.43
CA ALA A 13 16.11 -15.26 -14.04
C ALA A 13 16.19 -16.40 -13.02
N MET A 14 15.05 -16.90 -12.61
CA MET A 14 14.89 -18.04 -11.73
C MET A 14 13.91 -19.00 -12.37
N GLU A 15 14.26 -20.26 -12.40
CA GLU A 15 13.31 -21.30 -12.76
C GLU A 15 12.29 -21.43 -11.63
N LEU A 16 11.02 -21.21 -11.96
CA LEU A 16 9.94 -21.30 -10.99
C LEU A 16 9.47 -22.74 -10.87
N ASP A 17 9.17 -23.15 -9.64
CA ASP A 17 8.53 -24.44 -9.41
C ASP A 17 7.15 -24.46 -10.08
N GLN A 18 6.80 -25.59 -10.69
CA GLN A 18 5.50 -25.78 -11.36
C GLN A 18 4.29 -25.61 -10.41
N ASN A 19 4.49 -25.75 -9.09
CA ASN A 19 3.47 -25.55 -8.07
C ASN A 19 3.47 -24.10 -7.55
N THR A 20 4.10 -23.14 -8.24
CA THR A 20 4.12 -21.73 -7.84
C THR A 20 2.77 -21.08 -8.16
N VAL A 21 2.20 -20.43 -7.15
CA VAL A 21 0.98 -19.63 -7.22
C VAL A 21 1.31 -18.18 -6.88
N PHE A 22 0.77 -17.25 -7.65
CA PHE A 22 1.01 -15.82 -7.50
C PHE A 22 -0.12 -15.15 -6.72
N VAL A 23 0.11 -13.91 -6.28
CA VAL A 23 -0.86 -13.21 -5.43
C VAL A 23 -1.81 -12.29 -6.18
N SER A 24 -1.68 -12.19 -7.50
CA SER A 24 -2.63 -11.50 -8.38
C SER A 24 -2.51 -12.00 -9.82
N LYS A 25 -3.53 -11.73 -10.63
CA LYS A 25 -3.52 -12.08 -12.06
C LYS A 25 -2.39 -11.38 -12.81
N ASN A 26 -2.20 -10.08 -12.54
CA ASN A 26 -1.09 -9.31 -13.12
C ASN A 26 0.27 -9.89 -12.71
N HIS A 27 0.41 -10.27 -11.43
CA HIS A 27 1.64 -10.87 -10.93
C HIS A 27 1.94 -12.19 -11.64
N ALA A 28 0.96 -13.10 -11.75
CA ALA A 28 1.09 -14.37 -12.48
C ALA A 28 1.48 -14.15 -13.95
N ALA A 29 0.75 -13.31 -14.67
CA ALA A 29 0.97 -13.04 -16.08
C ALA A 29 2.39 -12.53 -16.39
N ARG A 30 2.97 -11.72 -15.48
CA ARG A 30 4.35 -11.22 -15.61
C ARG A 30 5.42 -12.30 -15.49
N PHE A 31 5.08 -13.44 -14.94
CA PHE A 31 5.93 -14.63 -14.85
C PHE A 31 5.50 -15.76 -15.79
N GLY A 32 4.60 -15.46 -16.74
CA GLY A 32 4.14 -16.45 -17.73
C GLY A 32 3.22 -17.52 -17.14
N SER A 33 2.56 -17.24 -16.00
CA SER A 33 1.65 -18.14 -15.31
C SER A 33 0.22 -17.60 -15.30
N GLU A 34 -0.75 -18.50 -15.18
CA GLU A 34 -2.17 -18.16 -14.94
C GLU A 34 -2.61 -18.52 -13.50
N SER A 35 -1.71 -19.16 -12.74
CA SER A 35 -2.02 -19.63 -11.39
C SER A 35 -1.87 -18.50 -10.38
N TYR A 36 -2.98 -18.01 -9.84
CA TYR A 36 -2.96 -16.99 -8.80
C TYR A 36 -4.08 -17.16 -7.78
N VAL A 37 -3.85 -16.63 -6.61
CA VAL A 37 -4.84 -16.48 -5.54
C VAL A 37 -4.60 -15.13 -4.86
N HIS A 38 -5.62 -14.31 -4.71
CA HIS A 38 -5.50 -13.03 -4.03
C HIS A 38 -5.21 -13.23 -2.54
N ASN A 39 -4.35 -12.36 -1.99
CA ASN A 39 -4.22 -12.28 -0.53
C ASN A 39 -5.53 -11.80 0.08
N GLY A 40 -5.84 -12.33 1.25
CA GLY A 40 -6.93 -11.85 2.10
C GLY A 40 -6.43 -11.10 3.32
N ILE A 41 -7.37 -10.51 4.04
CA ILE A 41 -7.19 -10.00 5.40
C ILE A 41 -8.20 -10.69 6.31
N ASP A 42 -7.84 -10.94 7.56
CA ASP A 42 -8.81 -11.42 8.56
C ASP A 42 -9.50 -10.20 9.20
N PRO A 43 -10.81 -10.01 9.02
CA PRO A 43 -11.54 -8.90 9.62
C PRO A 43 -11.39 -8.80 11.15
N MET A 44 -11.13 -9.92 11.83
CA MET A 44 -10.93 -9.95 13.28
C MET A 44 -9.68 -9.18 13.73
N ASP A 45 -8.65 -9.11 12.88
CA ASP A 45 -7.42 -8.36 13.15
C ASP A 45 -7.57 -6.84 12.93
N TYR A 46 -8.62 -6.42 12.20
CA TYR A 46 -8.80 -5.01 11.80
C TYR A 46 -9.85 -4.28 12.64
N GLY A 47 -10.78 -5.02 13.25
CA GLY A 47 -11.90 -4.45 13.98
C GLY A 47 -12.96 -3.81 13.06
N THR A 48 -13.96 -3.17 13.63
CA THR A 48 -15.10 -2.64 12.87
C THR A 48 -14.75 -1.35 12.12
N PRO A 49 -14.98 -1.27 10.79
CA PRO A 49 -14.81 -0.05 10.04
C PRO A 49 -15.87 0.99 10.42
N ILE A 50 -15.51 2.29 10.36
CA ILE A 50 -16.47 3.40 10.50
C ILE A 50 -16.88 3.83 9.10
N LEU A 51 -18.01 3.33 8.64
CA LEU A 51 -18.58 3.66 7.32
C LEU A 51 -19.47 4.91 7.37
N ASN A 52 -19.72 5.46 8.58
CA ASN A 52 -20.51 6.67 8.75
C ASN A 52 -19.66 7.91 8.39
N THR A 53 -20.26 8.84 7.64
CA THR A 53 -19.64 10.09 7.18
C THR A 53 -19.38 11.12 8.29
N ASP A 54 -19.93 10.93 9.49
CA ASP A 54 -19.83 11.88 10.61
C ASP A 54 -18.46 11.86 11.31
N ALA A 55 -17.63 10.85 11.05
CA ALA A 55 -16.27 10.82 11.56
C ALA A 55 -15.42 11.90 10.88
N VAL A 56 -14.82 12.79 11.68
CA VAL A 56 -13.96 13.86 11.16
C VAL A 56 -12.70 13.26 10.57
N LYS A 57 -12.71 13.11 9.25
CA LYS A 57 -11.54 12.68 8.46
C LYS A 57 -10.82 13.93 7.96
N ASN A 58 -9.60 14.20 8.44
CA ASN A 58 -8.89 15.45 8.14
C ASN A 58 -7.50 15.27 7.52
N TYR A 59 -7.11 14.04 7.17
CA TYR A 59 -5.85 13.71 6.53
C TYR A 59 -6.00 12.54 5.56
N PHE A 60 -5.10 12.47 4.59
CA PHE A 60 -4.83 11.26 3.80
C PHE A 60 -3.72 10.45 4.46
N HIS A 61 -3.60 9.17 4.09
CA HIS A 61 -2.48 8.35 4.54
C HIS A 61 -1.69 7.79 3.35
N PHE A 62 -0.44 7.49 3.62
CA PHE A 62 0.43 6.64 2.83
C PHE A 62 0.76 5.43 3.70
N LEU A 63 0.67 4.23 3.15
CA LEU A 63 0.94 2.99 3.87
C LEU A 63 1.96 2.15 3.11
N GLY A 64 3.13 1.93 3.71
CA GLY A 64 4.21 1.14 3.12
C GLY A 64 5.58 1.63 3.57
N ASP A 65 6.62 0.83 3.31
CA ASP A 65 7.98 1.23 3.64
C ASP A 65 8.39 2.47 2.86
N ALA A 66 8.40 3.61 3.57
CA ALA A 66 8.76 4.90 3.01
C ALA A 66 10.24 5.00 2.61
N ALA A 67 11.11 4.07 3.05
CA ALA A 67 12.49 4.00 2.61
C ALA A 67 12.61 3.49 1.17
N TRP A 68 11.72 2.64 0.74
CA TRP A 68 11.73 2.10 -0.62
C TRP A 68 11.35 3.14 -1.65
N ARG A 69 12.31 3.49 -2.53
CA ARG A 69 12.08 4.49 -3.59
C ARG A 69 10.92 4.15 -4.51
N ILE A 70 10.70 2.85 -4.76
CA ILE A 70 9.64 2.35 -5.62
C ILE A 70 8.24 2.58 -5.05
N LYS A 71 8.09 2.68 -3.72
CA LYS A 71 6.83 3.04 -3.05
C LYS A 71 6.49 4.53 -3.19
N ASN A 72 7.49 5.37 -3.56
CA ASN A 72 7.33 6.76 -3.96
C ASN A 72 6.64 7.66 -2.91
N VAL A 73 7.06 7.56 -1.66
CA VAL A 73 6.54 8.46 -0.61
C VAL A 73 6.70 9.95 -0.95
N LYS A 74 7.75 10.32 -1.71
CA LYS A 74 7.93 11.70 -2.18
C LYS A 74 6.77 12.17 -3.07
N GLY A 75 6.31 11.30 -3.98
CA GLY A 75 5.14 11.57 -4.81
C GLY A 75 3.87 11.74 -3.97
N ALA A 76 3.67 10.90 -2.95
CA ALA A 76 2.52 11.05 -2.04
C ALA A 76 2.55 12.39 -1.29
N ILE A 77 3.72 12.82 -0.82
CA ILE A 77 3.92 14.12 -0.16
C ILE A 77 3.58 15.27 -1.12
N GLN A 78 4.07 15.21 -2.37
CA GLN A 78 3.80 16.24 -3.38
C GLN A 78 2.30 16.31 -3.73
N ILE A 79 1.64 15.17 -3.94
CA ILE A 79 0.20 15.10 -4.22
C ILE A 79 -0.58 15.75 -3.08
N ALA A 80 -0.30 15.37 -1.83
CA ALA A 80 -0.96 15.94 -0.66
C ALA A 80 -0.73 17.46 -0.54
N LYS A 81 0.50 17.93 -0.85
CA LYS A 81 0.85 19.35 -0.87
C LYS A 81 0.06 20.13 -1.93
N MET A 82 0.02 19.62 -3.15
CA MET A 82 -0.73 20.25 -4.26
C MET A 82 -2.23 20.30 -3.94
N ALA A 83 -2.77 19.27 -3.31
CA ALA A 83 -4.15 19.21 -2.87
C ALA A 83 -4.43 20.01 -1.58
N GLN A 84 -3.42 20.66 -0.99
CA GLN A 84 -3.52 21.36 0.31
C GLN A 84 -4.07 20.49 1.45
N GLN A 85 -3.71 19.20 1.44
CA GLN A 85 -4.17 18.21 2.40
C GLN A 85 -3.05 17.78 3.35
N LYS A 86 -3.43 17.38 4.56
CA LYS A 86 -2.52 16.73 5.51
C LYS A 86 -2.27 15.29 5.09
N LEU A 87 -1.03 14.80 5.29
CA LEU A 87 -0.63 13.43 5.02
C LEU A 87 -0.03 12.79 6.27
N ARG A 88 -0.48 11.58 6.59
CA ARG A 88 0.17 10.69 7.55
C ARG A 88 0.93 9.59 6.80
N VAL A 89 2.21 9.44 7.09
CA VAL A 89 3.08 8.42 6.49
C VAL A 89 3.26 7.30 7.50
N VAL A 90 2.67 6.16 7.21
CA VAL A 90 2.74 4.93 8.01
C VAL A 90 3.73 3.96 7.34
N GLY A 91 4.81 3.64 8.05
CA GLY A 91 5.87 2.78 7.53
C GLY A 91 7.17 3.50 7.22
N GLY A 92 7.49 4.58 7.94
CA GLY A 92 8.76 5.27 7.79
C GLY A 92 8.92 6.47 8.70
N VAL A 93 10.11 7.03 8.68
CA VAL A 93 10.50 8.18 9.49
C VAL A 93 10.89 9.37 8.62
N ARG A 94 10.82 10.57 9.22
CA ARG A 94 11.14 11.84 8.55
C ARG A 94 12.59 11.88 8.05
N PHE A 95 13.50 11.29 8.81
CA PHE A 95 14.92 11.22 8.49
C PHE A 95 15.30 9.77 8.25
N ASN A 96 15.64 9.42 7.01
CA ASN A 96 16.03 8.06 6.66
C ASN A 96 17.40 8.06 5.99
N PHE A 97 18.30 7.24 6.52
CA PHE A 97 19.68 7.09 6.03
C PHE A 97 19.93 5.72 5.38
N ASN A 98 19.03 4.75 5.51
CA ASN A 98 19.27 3.36 5.11
C ASN A 98 19.28 3.13 3.59
N GLN A 99 18.55 3.96 2.83
CA GLN A 99 18.48 3.87 1.36
C GLN A 99 18.68 5.24 0.70
N GLY A 100 19.58 6.03 1.25
CA GLY A 100 19.90 7.39 0.86
C GLY A 100 19.29 8.42 1.81
N ILE A 101 19.97 9.58 1.92
CA ILE A 101 19.53 10.66 2.81
C ILE A 101 18.18 11.21 2.33
N ARG A 102 17.19 11.15 3.21
CA ARG A 102 15.89 11.79 3.00
C ARG A 102 15.57 12.68 4.18
N LEU A 103 15.43 13.96 3.90
CA LEU A 103 14.96 14.96 4.85
C LEU A 103 13.65 15.53 4.31
N SER A 104 12.61 15.54 5.12
CA SER A 104 11.35 16.21 4.80
C SER A 104 11.04 17.24 5.87
N PHE A 105 10.97 18.51 5.47
CA PHE A 105 10.59 19.64 6.32
C PHE A 105 9.14 20.06 6.10
N ASP A 106 8.37 19.26 5.34
CA ASP A 106 6.98 19.56 5.01
C ASP A 106 6.10 19.53 6.27
N THR A 107 5.54 20.68 6.63
CA THR A 107 4.73 20.85 7.84
C THR A 107 3.37 20.16 7.75
N HIS A 108 2.87 19.90 6.54
CA HIS A 108 1.62 19.20 6.30
C HIS A 108 1.75 17.67 6.42
N VAL A 109 2.98 17.15 6.63
CA VAL A 109 3.27 15.71 6.69
C VAL A 109 3.65 15.29 8.11
N ARG A 110 2.98 14.27 8.62
CA ARG A 110 3.34 13.57 9.85
C ARG A 110 3.85 12.16 9.49
N PHE A 111 5.01 11.81 10.01
CA PHE A 111 5.56 10.45 9.95
C PHE A 111 5.25 9.73 11.26
N ASP A 112 4.54 8.63 11.17
CA ASP A 112 4.11 7.84 12.33
C ASP A 112 5.03 6.65 12.63
N GLY A 113 6.10 6.46 11.83
CA GLY A 113 7.01 5.33 11.97
C GLY A 113 6.42 4.02 11.41
N MET A 114 7.02 2.91 11.78
CA MET A 114 6.49 1.58 11.50
C MET A 114 5.38 1.27 12.49
N GLN A 115 4.14 1.25 12.01
CA GLN A 115 2.97 0.93 12.80
C GLN A 115 2.35 -0.39 12.32
N GLY A 116 1.82 -1.17 13.26
CA GLY A 116 1.09 -2.40 13.02
C GLY A 116 -0.16 -2.49 13.89
N GLY A 117 -0.94 -3.55 13.71
CA GLY A 117 -2.08 -3.84 14.57
C GLY A 117 -3.04 -2.66 14.74
N LYS A 118 -3.46 -2.42 15.98
CA LYS A 118 -4.47 -1.41 16.33
C LYS A 118 -4.05 0.02 15.96
N GLU A 119 -2.80 0.39 16.18
CA GLU A 119 -2.30 1.73 15.89
C GLU A 119 -2.38 2.07 14.41
N LYS A 120 -1.97 1.14 13.55
CA LYS A 120 -2.11 1.25 12.09
C LYS A 120 -3.59 1.37 11.70
N ASN A 121 -4.43 0.48 12.23
CA ASN A 121 -5.85 0.42 11.91
C ASN A 121 -6.58 1.72 12.27
N GLU A 122 -6.29 2.31 13.43
CA GLU A 122 -6.85 3.60 13.83
C GLU A 122 -6.41 4.74 12.90
N ILE A 123 -5.17 4.73 12.41
CA ILE A 123 -4.73 5.74 11.44
C ILE A 123 -5.49 5.62 10.13
N ILE A 124 -5.67 4.39 9.61
CA ILE A 124 -6.39 4.17 8.36
C ILE A 124 -7.88 4.52 8.53
N LYS A 125 -8.50 4.05 9.59
CA LYS A 125 -9.93 4.23 9.91
C LYS A 125 -10.40 5.68 9.88
N TYR A 126 -9.56 6.61 10.36
CA TYR A 126 -9.86 8.04 10.38
C TYR A 126 -9.24 8.83 9.23
N SER A 127 -8.80 8.16 8.18
CA SER A 127 -8.24 8.78 6.99
C SER A 127 -9.30 9.07 5.92
N LYS A 128 -9.07 10.11 5.12
CA LYS A 128 -9.85 10.43 3.92
C LYS A 128 -9.63 9.45 2.78
N GLY A 129 -8.45 8.79 2.74
CA GLY A 129 -8.08 7.89 1.65
C GLY A 129 -6.59 7.59 1.65
N LEU A 130 -6.21 6.59 0.87
CA LEU A 130 -4.84 6.16 0.63
C LEU A 130 -4.27 6.90 -0.60
N ILE A 131 -3.11 7.54 -0.45
CA ILE A 131 -2.30 8.04 -1.58
C ILE A 131 -1.17 7.04 -1.82
N PHE A 132 -1.24 6.31 -2.95
CA PHE A 132 -0.37 5.18 -3.25
C PHE A 132 0.26 5.29 -4.65
N PRO A 133 1.14 6.29 -4.90
CA PRO A 133 1.69 6.58 -6.22
C PRO A 133 2.93 5.72 -6.51
N VAL A 134 2.83 4.42 -6.38
CA VAL A 134 3.94 3.47 -6.56
C VAL A 134 4.54 3.55 -7.98
N ARG A 135 5.84 3.25 -8.09
CA ARG A 135 6.61 3.25 -9.34
C ARG A 135 7.14 1.86 -9.67
N TRP A 136 6.36 0.86 -9.36
CA TRP A 136 6.69 -0.52 -9.67
C TRP A 136 5.41 -1.33 -9.86
N HIS A 137 5.54 -2.52 -10.43
CA HIS A 137 4.42 -3.44 -10.52
C HIS A 137 4.20 -4.09 -9.16
N GLU A 138 3.26 -3.56 -8.40
CA GLU A 138 2.88 -4.10 -7.10
C GLU A 138 2.32 -5.53 -7.27
N PRO A 139 2.87 -6.53 -6.58
CA PRO A 139 2.38 -7.91 -6.72
C PRO A 139 0.92 -8.08 -6.29
N PHE A 140 0.53 -7.48 -5.17
CA PHE A 140 -0.84 -7.45 -4.69
C PHE A 140 -1.22 -6.11 -4.06
N GLY A 141 -0.49 -5.67 -3.03
CA GLY A 141 -0.75 -4.42 -2.32
C GLY A 141 -1.75 -4.57 -1.18
N LEU A 142 -1.35 -5.23 -0.10
CA LEU A 142 -2.17 -5.32 1.13
C LEU A 142 -2.67 -3.95 1.61
N ALA A 143 -1.86 -2.90 1.44
CA ALA A 143 -2.25 -1.53 1.78
C ALA A 143 -3.54 -1.07 1.09
N LEU A 144 -3.83 -1.60 -0.11
CA LEU A 144 -5.04 -1.28 -0.87
C LEU A 144 -6.26 -1.85 -0.16
N ILE A 145 -6.26 -3.18 0.09
CA ILE A 145 -7.40 -3.87 0.70
C ILE A 145 -7.61 -3.46 2.16
N GLU A 146 -6.54 -3.18 2.90
CA GLU A 146 -6.62 -2.64 4.26
C GLU A 146 -7.32 -1.27 4.26
N SER A 147 -6.99 -0.41 3.30
CA SER A 147 -7.61 0.91 3.17
C SER A 147 -9.07 0.82 2.74
N LEU A 148 -9.36 -0.01 1.74
CA LEU A 148 -10.72 -0.26 1.25
C LEU A 148 -11.62 -0.88 2.33
N TYR A 149 -11.08 -1.77 3.17
CA TYR A 149 -11.80 -2.35 4.31
C TYR A 149 -12.32 -1.27 5.26
N PHE A 150 -11.56 -0.20 5.50
CA PHE A 150 -11.98 0.94 6.32
C PHE A 150 -12.79 1.99 5.54
N GLY A 151 -13.21 1.70 4.32
CA GLY A 151 -13.96 2.64 3.49
C GLY A 151 -13.12 3.83 3.00
N CYS A 152 -11.80 3.66 2.89
CA CYS A 152 -10.91 4.68 2.37
C CYS A 152 -10.72 4.48 0.86
N PRO A 153 -11.07 5.46 0.00
CA PRO A 153 -10.77 5.41 -1.42
C PRO A 153 -9.24 5.38 -1.65
N VAL A 154 -8.83 4.79 -2.77
CA VAL A 154 -7.43 4.65 -3.16
C VAL A 154 -7.12 5.56 -4.33
N PHE A 155 -6.11 6.41 -4.18
CA PHE A 155 -5.53 7.26 -5.21
C PHE A 155 -4.16 6.69 -5.58
N GLY A 156 -4.11 5.87 -6.62
CA GLY A 156 -2.91 5.12 -6.97
C GLY A 156 -2.54 5.21 -8.45
N THR A 157 -1.35 4.73 -8.78
CA THR A 157 -0.89 4.57 -10.16
C THR A 157 -1.32 3.20 -10.70
N PRO A 158 -1.65 3.07 -12.01
CA PRO A 158 -2.20 1.83 -12.57
C PRO A 158 -1.10 0.78 -12.85
N TYR A 159 -0.25 0.48 -11.85
CA TYR A 159 0.83 -0.48 -11.98
C TYR A 159 0.57 -1.76 -11.19
N GLY A 160 0.92 -2.90 -11.79
CA GLY A 160 0.81 -4.20 -11.17
C GLY A 160 -0.64 -4.61 -10.94
N SER A 161 -0.97 -5.02 -9.73
CA SER A 161 -2.30 -5.48 -9.33
C SER A 161 -3.32 -4.36 -9.08
N LEU A 162 -2.91 -3.08 -9.04
CA LEU A 162 -3.81 -1.99 -8.66
C LEU A 162 -5.10 -1.95 -9.53
N PRO A 163 -5.03 -2.07 -10.87
CA PRO A 163 -6.24 -2.02 -11.72
C PRO A 163 -7.18 -3.23 -11.54
N GLU A 164 -6.71 -4.33 -10.96
CA GLU A 164 -7.58 -5.49 -10.71
C GLU A 164 -8.19 -5.49 -9.31
N ILE A 165 -7.61 -4.74 -8.36
CA ILE A 165 -8.07 -4.66 -6.97
C ILE A 165 -8.92 -3.41 -6.75
N VAL A 166 -8.54 -2.30 -7.37
CA VAL A 166 -9.23 -1.01 -7.25
C VAL A 166 -10.02 -0.76 -8.52
N VAL A 167 -11.34 -0.81 -8.41
CA VAL A 167 -12.23 -0.46 -9.52
C VAL A 167 -12.29 1.06 -9.61
N PRO A 168 -11.95 1.67 -10.76
CA PRO A 168 -12.11 3.10 -10.96
C PRO A 168 -13.59 3.49 -10.92
N GLU A 169 -13.90 4.62 -10.30
CA GLU A 169 -15.20 5.28 -10.39
C GLU A 169 -15.28 6.15 -11.65
#